data_a14e437e81149060a897d3f00cd34c07
#
_entry.id   a14e437e81149060a897d3f00cd34c07
#
_cell.length_a   1.000
_cell.length_b   1.000
_cell.length_c   1.000
_cell.angle_alpha   90.00
_cell.angle_beta   90.00
_cell.angle_gamma   90.00
#
_symmetry.space_group_name_H-M   'P 1'
#
loop_
_entity.id
_entity.type
_entity.pdbx_description
1 polymer ?
#
loop_
_entity_poly.entity_id
_entity_poly.type
_entity_poly.pdbx_seq_one_letter_code
_entity_poly.pdbx_strand_id
1 'polypeptide(L)'
;MRVRDERLGDFNSGMAACKTAERRLRELISRYGVDPLLASVNLNLKRSEKRMREKISSLPDGDVYYEDYLETFGPDGLEPLLLPLRLTIKGDQLTADFTGVSPQVPAPVNSTLAVTAASVFITLKSALDPKHALNHGSFRPVTVIAPEGTIVNVTHPAPAGSHGEIRKRVIACMLGALSQICPELISADIHRTSFHNLIGGIDPKTGREFVHYEWSAGGNGGFKGADGPSVMAAIDWGDLSTAQPSEVLESRFPLHIEWTRQGIDSGGAGYNRGGLGMRRSIMLTRGNASYSLLSDGAVMPPFGVLTGQSGARVESFIIRDGKRIDFPTPGKVGGFPMKEGDRLILQSAGGGGYGDPLTREFHRITEDLRAGLISMQAATEIYGVVLKDDNTIDQDASIEHREKLLKARPTMQAVITDFYCYKTVGYSRKRICRVNPTDAQRFGQKSDDCIEILGTTGTPLRAWIELDESVEAGQLPLDTLGLGVLGAEEGDEVKVRPLLIPVVT
;
A
#
# COMPACT_ATOMS: atom_id res chain seq x y z
N MET A 1 -16.89 28.45 -2.10
CA MET A 1 -17.08 27.07 -2.62
C MET A 1 -16.73 27.12 -4.09
N ARG A 2 -15.73 26.37 -4.53
CA ARG A 2 -15.34 26.29 -5.94
C ARG A 2 -16.32 25.36 -6.67
N VAL A 3 -16.59 25.64 -7.95
CA VAL A 3 -17.49 24.87 -8.83
C VAL A 3 -18.84 24.63 -8.15
N ARG A 4 -19.50 25.71 -7.75
CA ARG A 4 -20.71 25.70 -6.91
C ARG A 4 -21.83 24.83 -7.45
N ASP A 5 -22.08 24.89 -8.77
CA ASP A 5 -23.21 24.17 -9.40
C ASP A 5 -23.02 22.66 -9.34
N GLU A 6 -21.79 22.17 -9.50
CA GLU A 6 -21.48 20.74 -9.33
C GLU A 6 -21.70 20.30 -7.87
N ARG A 7 -21.28 21.11 -6.89
CA ARG A 7 -21.50 20.80 -5.47
C ARG A 7 -22.97 20.76 -5.09
N LEU A 8 -23.78 21.66 -5.66
CA LEU A 8 -25.25 21.60 -5.49
C LEU A 8 -25.83 20.33 -6.14
N GLY A 9 -25.29 19.90 -7.28
CA GLY A 9 -25.64 18.64 -7.91
C GLY A 9 -25.36 17.44 -7.01
N ASP A 10 -24.17 17.40 -6.35
CA ASP A 10 -23.80 16.35 -5.39
C ASP A 10 -24.78 16.27 -4.22
N PHE A 11 -25.15 17.42 -3.61
CA PHE A 11 -26.16 17.47 -2.54
C PHE A 11 -27.53 16.97 -2.99
N ASN A 12 -27.98 17.42 -4.16
CA ASN A 12 -29.28 17.00 -4.71
C ASN A 12 -29.29 15.49 -5.00
N SER A 13 -28.18 14.94 -5.49
CA SER A 13 -28.03 13.49 -5.72
C SER A 13 -28.10 12.71 -4.40
N GLY A 14 -27.45 13.18 -3.35
CA GLY A 14 -27.55 12.60 -2.02
C GLY A 14 -28.98 12.60 -1.47
N MET A 15 -29.70 13.73 -1.61
CA MET A 15 -31.11 13.83 -1.22
C MET A 15 -32.00 12.89 -2.03
N ALA A 16 -31.77 12.76 -3.33
CA ALA A 16 -32.52 11.85 -4.20
C ALA A 16 -32.28 10.38 -3.82
N ALA A 17 -31.05 10.03 -3.44
CA ALA A 17 -30.70 8.69 -2.94
C ALA A 17 -31.47 8.37 -1.65
N CYS A 18 -31.51 9.29 -0.68
CA CYS A 18 -32.30 9.12 0.55
C CYS A 18 -33.80 8.92 0.30
N LYS A 19 -34.40 9.74 -0.58
CA LYS A 19 -35.82 9.60 -0.96
C LYS A 19 -36.09 8.28 -1.67
N THR A 20 -35.17 7.83 -2.50
CA THR A 20 -35.31 6.53 -3.20
C THR A 20 -35.22 5.37 -2.21
N ALA A 21 -34.30 5.42 -1.26
CA ALA A 21 -34.18 4.42 -0.20
C ALA A 21 -35.44 4.36 0.67
N GLU A 22 -35.98 5.51 1.08
CA GLU A 22 -37.25 5.58 1.84
C GLU A 22 -38.40 4.95 1.06
N ARG A 23 -38.57 5.30 -0.20
CA ARG A 23 -39.63 4.74 -1.07
C ARG A 23 -39.50 3.22 -1.17
N ARG A 24 -38.29 2.69 -1.43
CA ARG A 24 -38.03 1.25 -1.53
C ARG A 24 -38.29 0.52 -0.21
N LEU A 25 -37.92 1.13 0.90
CA LEU A 25 -38.19 0.55 2.21
C LEU A 25 -39.70 0.51 2.51
N ARG A 26 -40.45 1.56 2.18
CA ARG A 26 -41.93 1.57 2.30
C ARG A 26 -42.59 0.51 1.42
N GLU A 27 -42.10 0.27 0.20
CA GLU A 27 -42.58 -0.81 -0.68
C GLU A 27 -42.37 -2.19 -0.04
N LEU A 28 -41.18 -2.43 0.56
CA LEU A 28 -40.88 -3.67 1.28
C LEU A 28 -41.79 -3.85 2.50
N ILE A 29 -41.98 -2.80 3.30
CA ILE A 29 -42.85 -2.81 4.48
C ILE A 29 -44.31 -3.11 4.06
N SER A 30 -44.79 -2.46 3.00
CA SER A 30 -46.16 -2.69 2.47
C SER A 30 -46.34 -4.12 1.99
N ARG A 31 -45.31 -4.74 1.41
CA ARG A 31 -45.38 -6.09 0.86
C ARG A 31 -45.26 -7.19 1.92
N TYR A 32 -44.40 -7.01 2.91
CA TYR A 32 -44.02 -8.07 3.84
C TYR A 32 -44.39 -7.76 5.31
N GLY A 33 -44.72 -6.52 5.65
CA GLY A 33 -44.90 -6.06 7.02
C GLY A 33 -43.56 -5.69 7.69
N VAL A 34 -43.65 -4.99 8.81
CA VAL A 34 -42.47 -4.52 9.57
C VAL A 34 -41.78 -5.70 10.26
N ASP A 35 -42.53 -6.54 10.99
CA ASP A 35 -41.95 -7.61 11.81
C ASP A 35 -41.17 -8.65 10.99
N PRO A 36 -41.70 -9.19 9.86
CA PRO A 36 -40.92 -10.07 9.01
C PRO A 36 -39.66 -9.42 8.41
N LEU A 37 -39.73 -8.12 8.08
CA LEU A 37 -38.56 -7.39 7.59
C LEU A 37 -37.48 -7.28 8.66
N LEU A 38 -37.82 -6.88 9.90
CA LEU A 38 -36.89 -6.79 11.01
C LEU A 38 -36.34 -8.17 11.38
N ALA A 39 -37.16 -9.21 11.38
CA ALA A 39 -36.72 -10.59 11.59
C ALA A 39 -35.68 -11.03 10.55
N SER A 40 -35.91 -10.69 9.26
CA SER A 40 -34.97 -10.96 8.17
C SER A 40 -33.64 -10.22 8.36
N VAL A 41 -33.66 -8.95 8.72
CA VAL A 41 -32.46 -8.16 9.03
C VAL A 41 -31.66 -8.82 10.15
N ASN A 42 -32.33 -9.12 11.27
CA ASN A 42 -31.68 -9.77 12.43
C ASN A 42 -31.11 -11.15 12.08
N LEU A 43 -31.82 -11.94 11.29
CA LEU A 43 -31.32 -13.24 10.83
C LEU A 43 -30.05 -13.09 9.95
N ASN A 44 -30.03 -12.11 9.04
CA ASN A 44 -28.87 -11.85 8.20
C ASN A 44 -27.66 -11.40 9.01
N LEU A 45 -27.85 -10.51 10.01
CA LEU A 45 -26.78 -10.10 10.94
C LEU A 45 -26.23 -11.31 11.71
N LYS A 46 -27.10 -12.13 12.30
CA LYS A 46 -26.68 -13.34 13.04
C LYS A 46 -25.93 -14.34 12.15
N ARG A 47 -26.40 -14.56 10.92
CA ARG A 47 -25.73 -15.46 9.97
C ARG A 47 -24.33 -14.97 9.60
N SER A 48 -24.16 -13.67 9.37
CA SER A 48 -22.87 -13.10 9.04
C SER A 48 -21.92 -13.12 10.25
N GLU A 49 -22.41 -12.87 11.46
CA GLU A 49 -21.65 -13.01 12.70
C GLU A 49 -21.17 -14.45 12.89
N LYS A 50 -22.07 -15.43 12.79
CA LYS A 50 -21.74 -16.84 12.94
C LYS A 50 -20.62 -17.25 11.97
N ARG A 51 -20.74 -16.90 10.68
CA ARG A 51 -19.72 -17.21 9.68
C ARG A 51 -18.36 -16.59 10.02
N MET A 52 -18.33 -15.30 10.41
CA MET A 52 -17.07 -14.67 10.75
C MET A 52 -16.42 -15.30 11.98
N ARG A 53 -17.20 -15.66 13.01
CA ARG A 53 -16.71 -16.41 14.17
C ARG A 53 -16.12 -17.76 13.78
N GLU A 54 -16.80 -18.53 12.93
CA GLU A 54 -16.29 -19.79 12.38
C GLU A 54 -14.98 -19.60 11.60
N LYS A 55 -14.85 -18.51 10.84
CA LYS A 55 -13.63 -18.20 10.12
C LYS A 55 -12.48 -17.80 11.05
N ILE A 56 -12.74 -16.97 12.04
CA ILE A 56 -11.73 -16.60 13.05
C ILE A 56 -11.29 -17.83 13.83
N SER A 57 -12.22 -18.69 14.29
CA SER A 57 -11.90 -19.93 14.99
C SER A 57 -11.11 -20.94 14.17
N SER A 58 -11.05 -20.80 12.85
CA SER A 58 -10.21 -21.67 11.99
C SER A 58 -8.75 -21.20 11.91
N LEU A 59 -8.44 -20.03 12.45
CA LEU A 59 -7.08 -19.53 12.59
C LEU A 59 -6.49 -19.98 13.94
N PRO A 60 -5.15 -20.11 14.04
CA PRO A 60 -4.53 -20.38 15.34
C PRO A 60 -4.72 -19.20 16.28
N ASP A 61 -4.94 -19.49 17.57
CA ASP A 61 -4.85 -18.49 18.62
C ASP A 61 -3.43 -17.95 18.70
N GLY A 62 -3.31 -16.63 18.90
CA GLY A 62 -1.99 -16.00 18.97
C GLY A 62 -2.06 -14.49 19.08
N ASP A 63 -0.88 -13.91 19.23
CA ASP A 63 -0.65 -12.49 19.34
C ASP A 63 0.53 -12.13 18.44
N VAL A 64 0.29 -11.38 17.40
CA VAL A 64 1.31 -10.94 16.44
C VAL A 64 1.39 -9.43 16.37
N TYR A 65 2.58 -8.94 16.09
CA TYR A 65 2.86 -7.52 15.93
C TYR A 65 3.29 -7.22 14.50
N TYR A 66 2.89 -6.07 13.98
CA TYR A 66 3.42 -5.50 12.74
C TYR A 66 3.42 -3.98 12.82
N GLU A 67 4.30 -3.33 12.08
CA GLU A 67 4.36 -1.88 12.02
C GLU A 67 4.64 -1.39 10.62
N ASP A 68 4.07 -0.23 10.31
CA ASP A 68 4.30 0.47 9.06
C ASP A 68 4.32 1.98 9.31
N TYR A 69 4.58 2.75 8.29
CA TYR A 69 4.78 4.19 8.41
C TYR A 69 3.99 4.94 7.35
N LEU A 70 3.29 6.00 7.77
CA LEU A 70 2.90 7.07 6.86
C LEU A 70 4.15 7.93 6.63
N GLU A 71 4.52 8.10 5.38
CA GLU A 71 5.74 8.81 5.00
C GLU A 71 5.52 10.31 4.84
N THR A 72 6.65 11.02 4.79
CA THR A 72 6.71 12.41 4.34
C THR A 72 5.76 13.36 5.07
N PHE A 73 5.88 13.40 6.39
CA PHE A 73 5.29 14.44 7.22
C PHE A 73 6.41 15.32 7.81
N GLY A 74 6.17 16.63 7.90
CA GLY A 74 7.12 17.60 8.44
C GLY A 74 7.59 18.62 7.40
N PRO A 75 8.29 19.69 7.83
CA PRO A 75 8.74 20.76 6.94
C PRO A 75 9.70 20.28 5.84
N ASP A 76 10.51 19.25 6.13
CA ASP A 76 11.44 18.66 5.17
C ASP A 76 10.85 17.40 4.49
N GLY A 77 9.63 17.04 4.81
CA GLY A 77 8.92 15.92 4.20
C GLY A 77 9.46 14.52 4.52
N LEU A 78 10.34 14.38 5.51
CA LEU A 78 11.07 13.14 5.79
C LEU A 78 10.72 12.49 7.14
N GLU A 79 9.77 13.04 7.89
CA GLU A 79 9.36 12.50 9.19
C GLU A 79 8.32 11.39 9.02
N PRO A 80 8.66 10.10 9.24
CA PRO A 80 7.70 9.02 9.20
C PRO A 80 6.81 9.03 10.43
N LEU A 81 5.51 8.76 10.25
CA LEU A 81 4.55 8.57 11.33
C LEU A 81 4.32 7.08 11.55
N LEU A 82 4.73 6.57 12.70
CA LEU A 82 4.61 5.16 13.05
C LEU A 82 3.14 4.76 13.22
N LEU A 83 2.78 3.64 12.62
CA LEU A 83 1.50 2.96 12.76
C LEU A 83 1.76 1.49 13.14
N PRO A 84 1.82 1.17 14.45
CA PRO A 84 1.93 -0.20 14.94
C PRO A 84 0.55 -0.85 15.02
N LEU A 85 0.53 -2.16 14.89
CA LEU A 85 -0.65 -2.99 15.09
C LEU A 85 -0.26 -4.24 15.88
N ARG A 86 -0.97 -4.49 16.97
CA ARG A 86 -1.00 -5.79 17.64
C ARG A 86 -2.31 -6.47 17.28
N LEU A 87 -2.22 -7.65 16.68
CA LEU A 87 -3.37 -8.46 16.28
C LEU A 87 -3.45 -9.68 17.18
N THR A 88 -4.50 -9.77 17.99
CA THR A 88 -4.72 -10.88 18.92
C THR A 88 -5.92 -11.71 18.47
N ILE A 89 -5.74 -13.02 18.33
CA ILE A 89 -6.81 -13.99 18.04
C ILE A 89 -6.99 -14.88 19.26
N LYS A 90 -8.22 -14.96 19.74
CA LYS A 90 -8.58 -15.80 20.88
C LYS A 90 -9.94 -16.46 20.65
N GLY A 91 -9.91 -17.74 20.34
CA GLY A 91 -11.11 -18.52 19.98
C GLY A 91 -11.81 -17.96 18.76
N ASP A 92 -12.99 -17.39 18.91
CA ASP A 92 -13.79 -16.83 17.83
C ASP A 92 -13.79 -15.29 17.76
N GLN A 93 -12.83 -14.66 18.47
CA GLN A 93 -12.70 -13.21 18.57
C GLN A 93 -11.34 -12.73 18.07
N LEU A 94 -11.32 -11.53 17.51
CA LEU A 94 -10.13 -10.86 17.03
C LEU A 94 -10.07 -9.43 17.57
N THR A 95 -8.89 -9.03 18.05
CA THR A 95 -8.63 -7.65 18.48
C THR A 95 -7.51 -7.05 17.65
N ALA A 96 -7.76 -5.90 17.04
CA ALA A 96 -6.77 -5.06 16.37
C ALA A 96 -6.48 -3.84 17.25
N ASP A 97 -5.30 -3.79 17.84
CA ASP A 97 -4.88 -2.76 18.79
C ASP A 97 -3.76 -1.89 18.18
N PHE A 98 -4.05 -0.60 18.06
CA PHE A 98 -3.13 0.43 17.54
C PHE A 98 -2.45 1.24 18.64
N THR A 99 -2.41 0.75 19.89
CA THR A 99 -1.73 1.42 21.00
C THR A 99 -0.25 1.67 20.65
N GLY A 100 0.22 2.90 20.90
CA GLY A 100 1.57 3.34 20.55
C GLY A 100 1.70 3.97 19.17
N VAL A 101 0.59 4.14 18.44
CA VAL A 101 0.54 4.88 17.18
C VAL A 101 0.89 6.37 17.38
N SER A 102 1.44 7.01 16.36
CA SER A 102 1.81 8.43 16.38
C SER A 102 0.64 9.32 16.77
N PRO A 103 0.88 10.40 17.54
CA PRO A 103 -0.15 11.39 17.85
C PRO A 103 -0.67 12.05 16.57
N GLN A 104 -1.86 12.65 16.67
CA GLN A 104 -2.43 13.44 15.57
C GLN A 104 -1.53 14.63 15.22
N VAL A 105 -1.52 15.02 13.96
CA VAL A 105 -0.62 16.04 13.42
C VAL A 105 -1.42 17.19 12.79
N PRO A 106 -0.87 18.42 12.72
CA PRO A 106 -1.55 19.58 12.14
C PRO A 106 -1.55 19.56 10.60
N ALA A 107 -1.70 18.36 10.02
CA ALA A 107 -1.76 18.13 8.57
C ALA A 107 -2.96 17.25 8.21
N PRO A 108 -3.51 17.32 6.99
CA PRO A 108 -4.75 16.63 6.62
C PRO A 108 -4.60 15.12 6.45
N VAL A 109 -3.60 14.50 7.06
CA VAL A 109 -3.29 13.07 6.96
C VAL A 109 -3.84 12.22 8.11
N ASN A 110 -4.52 12.82 9.08
CA ASN A 110 -5.15 12.06 10.15
C ASN A 110 -6.42 11.35 9.68
N SER A 111 -6.86 10.34 10.44
CA SER A 111 -8.06 9.55 10.18
C SER A 111 -8.98 9.51 11.39
N THR A 112 -10.26 9.25 11.15
CA THR A 112 -11.26 9.03 12.20
C THR A 112 -11.32 7.54 12.56
N LEU A 113 -11.82 7.23 13.79
CA LEU A 113 -12.06 5.86 14.22
C LEU A 113 -12.90 5.06 13.22
N ALA A 114 -13.92 5.68 12.62
CA ALA A 114 -14.78 5.02 11.66
C ALA A 114 -14.02 4.50 10.43
N VAL A 115 -13.08 5.29 9.90
CA VAL A 115 -12.25 4.90 8.75
C VAL A 115 -11.23 3.83 9.16
N THR A 116 -10.63 3.96 10.33
CA THR A 116 -9.69 2.96 10.86
C THR A 116 -10.37 1.61 11.05
N ALA A 117 -11.54 1.58 11.69
CA ALA A 117 -12.34 0.37 11.84
C ALA A 117 -12.77 -0.23 10.49
N ALA A 118 -13.23 0.61 9.56
CA ALA A 118 -13.59 0.15 8.21
C ALA A 118 -12.40 -0.50 7.48
N SER A 119 -11.19 0.01 7.69
CA SER A 119 -9.96 -0.57 7.10
C SER A 119 -9.62 -1.94 7.65
N VAL A 120 -9.76 -2.14 8.96
CA VAL A 120 -9.64 -3.45 9.61
C VAL A 120 -10.70 -4.41 9.05
N PHE A 121 -11.95 -3.95 9.00
CA PHE A 121 -13.09 -4.77 8.57
C PHE A 121 -12.98 -5.22 7.11
N ILE A 122 -12.63 -4.33 6.18
CA ILE A 122 -12.50 -4.69 4.76
C ILE A 122 -11.36 -5.69 4.54
N THR A 123 -10.24 -5.52 5.26
CA THR A 123 -9.12 -6.46 5.14
C THR A 123 -9.50 -7.84 5.65
N LEU A 124 -10.12 -7.93 6.83
CA LEU A 124 -10.59 -9.21 7.37
C LEU A 124 -11.65 -9.87 6.48
N LYS A 125 -12.60 -9.07 5.96
CA LYS A 125 -13.65 -9.57 5.07
C LYS A 125 -13.06 -10.13 3.78
N SER A 126 -12.09 -9.44 3.19
CA SER A 126 -11.40 -9.88 1.97
C SER A 126 -10.58 -11.16 2.19
N ALA A 127 -9.92 -11.28 3.35
CA ALA A 127 -9.11 -12.45 3.68
C ALA A 127 -9.95 -13.68 4.07
N LEU A 128 -10.94 -13.50 4.94
CA LEU A 128 -11.61 -14.63 5.60
C LEU A 128 -12.96 -15.01 4.99
N ASP A 129 -13.72 -14.04 4.47
CA ASP A 129 -15.08 -14.29 3.96
C ASP A 129 -15.42 -13.46 2.70
N PRO A 130 -14.63 -13.53 1.61
CA PRO A 130 -14.79 -12.67 0.43
C PRO A 130 -16.08 -12.94 -0.36
N LYS A 131 -16.66 -14.13 -0.24
CA LYS A 131 -17.77 -14.61 -1.11
C LYS A 131 -19.17 -14.24 -0.64
N HIS A 132 -19.32 -13.78 0.60
CA HIS A 132 -20.66 -13.52 1.16
C HIS A 132 -20.91 -12.02 1.32
N ALA A 133 -22.21 -11.65 1.35
CA ALA A 133 -22.61 -10.26 1.51
C ALA A 133 -22.05 -9.64 2.81
N LEU A 134 -21.65 -8.38 2.70
CA LEU A 134 -21.13 -7.56 3.80
C LEU A 134 -22.29 -6.97 4.61
N ASN A 135 -22.24 -7.12 5.92
CA ASN A 135 -23.08 -6.37 6.85
C ASN A 135 -22.39 -6.30 8.24
N HIS A 136 -22.95 -5.49 9.13
CA HIS A 136 -22.38 -5.26 10.46
C HIS A 136 -22.23 -6.54 11.30
N GLY A 137 -23.04 -7.58 11.08
CA GLY A 137 -22.90 -8.85 11.76
C GLY A 137 -21.52 -9.49 11.60
N SER A 138 -20.89 -9.33 10.44
CA SER A 138 -19.54 -9.86 10.18
C SER A 138 -18.46 -9.27 11.11
N PHE A 139 -18.72 -8.11 11.71
CA PHE A 139 -17.69 -7.40 12.50
C PHE A 139 -17.94 -7.40 14.00
N ARG A 140 -19.04 -8.03 14.47
CA ARG A 140 -19.30 -8.16 15.90
C ARG A 140 -18.22 -8.92 16.68
N PRO A 141 -17.53 -9.95 16.13
CA PRO A 141 -16.44 -10.61 16.83
C PRO A 141 -15.10 -9.85 16.73
N VAL A 142 -15.07 -8.66 16.13
CA VAL A 142 -13.85 -7.87 15.93
C VAL A 142 -13.86 -6.62 16.79
N THR A 143 -12.82 -6.48 17.61
CA THR A 143 -12.59 -5.27 18.44
C THR A 143 -11.47 -4.45 17.81
N VAL A 144 -11.68 -3.13 17.68
CA VAL A 144 -10.67 -2.19 17.22
C VAL A 144 -10.36 -1.21 18.33
N ILE A 145 -9.09 -1.20 18.78
CA ILE A 145 -8.58 -0.27 19.79
C ILE A 145 -7.74 0.77 19.05
N ALA A 146 -8.23 2.00 19.00
CA ALA A 146 -7.55 3.14 18.39
C ALA A 146 -7.58 4.31 19.37
N PRO A 147 -6.46 4.64 20.05
CA PRO A 147 -6.40 5.69 21.05
C PRO A 147 -6.80 7.05 20.48
N GLU A 148 -7.57 7.82 21.24
CA GLU A 148 -7.98 9.18 20.86
C GLU A 148 -6.78 10.14 20.78
N GLY A 149 -6.87 11.15 19.94
CA GLY A 149 -5.80 12.13 19.74
C GLY A 149 -4.62 11.60 18.93
N THR A 150 -4.84 10.55 18.15
CA THR A 150 -3.81 9.92 17.28
C THR A 150 -4.17 10.03 15.81
N ILE A 151 -3.22 9.70 14.92
CA ILE A 151 -3.44 9.71 13.47
C ILE A 151 -4.53 8.72 13.01
N VAL A 152 -4.88 7.72 13.80
CA VAL A 152 -5.93 6.72 13.51
C VAL A 152 -7.27 7.01 14.19
N ASN A 153 -7.31 7.94 15.14
CA ASN A 153 -8.52 8.37 15.84
C ASN A 153 -8.40 9.85 16.25
N VAL A 154 -8.52 10.70 15.26
CA VAL A 154 -8.33 12.14 15.41
C VAL A 154 -9.43 12.80 16.23
N THR A 155 -9.05 13.79 17.02
CA THR A 155 -9.96 14.70 17.75
C THR A 155 -9.91 16.10 17.15
N HIS A 156 -11.05 16.81 17.22
CA HIS A 156 -11.14 18.21 16.79
C HIS A 156 -10.12 19.10 17.55
N PRO A 157 -9.47 20.10 16.91
CA PRO A 157 -9.70 20.59 15.55
C PRO A 157 -8.74 20.03 14.46
N ALA A 158 -8.02 18.93 14.72
CA ALA A 158 -7.04 18.43 13.78
C ALA A 158 -7.69 17.99 12.44
N PRO A 159 -7.05 18.29 11.29
CA PRO A 159 -7.64 18.02 9.98
C PRO A 159 -7.53 16.55 9.60
N ALA A 160 -8.56 16.01 8.92
CA ALA A 160 -8.64 14.61 8.47
C ALA A 160 -9.04 14.50 6.97
N GLY A 161 -8.73 15.50 6.16
CA GLY A 161 -9.19 15.57 4.76
C GLY A 161 -8.66 14.45 3.86
N SER A 162 -7.52 13.86 4.20
CA SER A 162 -6.86 12.81 3.43
C SER A 162 -6.74 11.49 4.20
N HIS A 163 -7.76 11.17 4.97
CA HIS A 163 -7.87 9.91 5.71
C HIS A 163 -7.61 8.65 4.85
N GLY A 164 -7.71 8.76 3.52
CA GLY A 164 -7.42 7.67 2.59
C GLY A 164 -5.99 7.13 2.70
N GLU A 165 -5.01 7.95 3.07
CA GLU A 165 -3.62 7.52 3.23
C GLU A 165 -3.46 6.67 4.50
N ILE A 166 -4.05 7.06 5.64
CA ILE A 166 -4.08 6.23 6.85
C ILE A 166 -4.85 4.92 6.59
N ARG A 167 -5.97 4.99 5.86
CA ARG A 167 -6.73 3.79 5.48
C ARG A 167 -5.84 2.74 4.83
N LYS A 168 -5.01 3.14 3.87
CA LYS A 168 -4.05 2.25 3.19
C LYS A 168 -2.99 1.70 4.15
N ARG A 169 -2.52 2.52 5.11
CA ARG A 169 -1.53 2.07 6.10
C ARG A 169 -2.13 1.04 7.06
N VAL A 170 -3.36 1.25 7.51
CA VAL A 170 -4.07 0.28 8.35
C VAL A 170 -4.26 -1.04 7.60
N ILE A 171 -4.63 -1.00 6.32
CA ILE A 171 -4.73 -2.20 5.47
C ILE A 171 -3.36 -2.90 5.37
N ALA A 172 -2.29 -2.16 5.11
CA ALA A 172 -0.94 -2.71 5.03
C ALA A 172 -0.51 -3.38 6.35
N CYS A 173 -0.75 -2.74 7.50
CA CYS A 173 -0.48 -3.34 8.81
C CYS A 173 -1.30 -4.62 9.04
N MET A 174 -2.57 -4.63 8.66
CA MET A 174 -3.41 -5.83 8.76
C MET A 174 -2.90 -6.96 7.86
N LEU A 175 -2.49 -6.67 6.61
CA LEU A 175 -1.89 -7.65 5.71
C LEU A 175 -0.56 -8.18 6.28
N GLY A 176 0.30 -7.30 6.81
CA GLY A 176 1.56 -7.68 7.43
C GLY A 176 1.38 -8.54 8.68
N ALA A 177 0.41 -8.23 9.54
CA ALA A 177 0.10 -9.05 10.71
C ALA A 177 -0.50 -10.41 10.31
N LEU A 178 -1.49 -10.42 9.39
CA LEU A 178 -2.11 -11.66 8.91
C LEU A 178 -1.15 -12.55 8.13
N SER A 179 -0.13 -11.98 7.46
CA SER A 179 0.87 -12.79 6.75
C SER A 179 1.71 -13.67 7.67
N GLN A 180 1.81 -13.33 8.96
CA GLN A 180 2.48 -14.16 9.96
C GLN A 180 1.62 -15.35 10.42
N ILE A 181 0.30 -15.29 10.20
CA ILE A 181 -0.68 -16.27 10.70
C ILE A 181 -1.22 -17.14 9.57
N CYS A 182 -1.66 -16.50 8.49
CA CYS A 182 -2.38 -17.13 7.37
C CYS A 182 -1.95 -16.53 6.01
N PRO A 183 -0.67 -16.65 5.63
CA PRO A 183 -0.16 -16.04 4.41
C PRO A 183 -0.89 -16.51 3.14
N GLU A 184 -1.47 -17.71 3.18
CA GLU A 184 -2.21 -18.28 2.04
C GLU A 184 -3.60 -17.63 1.81
N LEU A 185 -4.12 -16.86 2.77
CA LEU A 185 -5.43 -16.21 2.68
C LEU A 185 -5.34 -14.72 2.32
N ILE A 186 -4.11 -14.17 2.26
CA ILE A 186 -3.90 -12.74 2.01
C ILE A 186 -3.07 -12.51 0.74
N SER A 187 -3.11 -11.29 0.24
CA SER A 187 -2.15 -10.80 -0.75
C SER A 187 -0.94 -10.14 -0.09
N ALA A 188 0.14 -9.96 -0.82
CA ALA A 188 1.16 -8.98 -0.50
C ALA A 188 0.56 -7.56 -0.50
N ASP A 189 1.35 -6.55 -0.10
CA ASP A 189 0.86 -5.18 0.05
C ASP A 189 0.36 -4.61 -1.29
N ILE A 190 -0.69 -3.79 -1.19
CA ILE A 190 -1.33 -3.09 -2.31
C ILE A 190 -0.61 -1.76 -2.59
N HIS A 191 -0.99 -1.05 -3.65
CA HIS A 191 -0.42 0.26 -4.01
C HIS A 191 -0.69 1.36 -2.97
N ARG A 192 -0.16 1.31 -1.88
CA ARG A 192 -0.04 2.10 -0.63
C ARG A 192 -0.76 3.47 -0.54
N THR A 193 -1.40 4.00 -1.57
CA THR A 193 -1.93 5.38 -1.60
C THR A 193 -3.26 5.48 -2.33
N SER A 194 -4.03 6.50 -1.99
CA SER A 194 -5.17 6.92 -2.81
C SER A 194 -4.76 7.80 -3.99
N PHE A 195 -3.53 8.29 -4.01
CA PHE A 195 -2.91 9.06 -5.08
C PHE A 195 -3.78 10.21 -5.56
N HIS A 196 -4.07 11.15 -4.64
CA HIS A 196 -4.93 12.31 -4.88
C HIS A 196 -4.25 13.34 -5.76
N ASN A 197 -4.57 13.36 -7.04
CA ASN A 197 -4.04 14.31 -8.02
C ASN A 197 -5.07 15.41 -8.29
N LEU A 198 -4.66 16.67 -8.15
CA LEU A 198 -5.49 17.85 -8.42
C LEU A 198 -4.78 18.81 -9.36
N ILE A 199 -5.41 19.14 -10.48
CA ILE A 199 -4.99 20.20 -11.38
C ILE A 199 -6.12 21.21 -11.47
N GLY A 200 -5.87 22.46 -11.08
CA GLY A 200 -6.91 23.48 -11.07
C GLY A 200 -6.42 24.83 -11.57
N GLY A 201 -7.32 25.60 -12.16
CA GLY A 201 -7.00 26.91 -12.73
C GLY A 201 -8.22 27.59 -13.34
N ILE A 202 -7.95 28.60 -14.18
CA ILE A 202 -8.96 29.26 -15.01
C ILE A 202 -8.67 28.92 -16.47
N ASP A 203 -9.63 28.33 -17.17
CA ASP A 203 -9.51 28.07 -18.60
C ASP A 203 -9.62 29.39 -19.38
N PRO A 204 -8.56 29.86 -20.04
CA PRO A 204 -8.59 31.15 -20.75
C PRO A 204 -9.56 31.19 -21.93
N LYS A 205 -9.97 30.02 -22.45
CA LYS A 205 -10.95 29.92 -23.54
C LYS A 205 -12.36 30.21 -23.06
N THR A 206 -12.73 29.82 -21.85
CA THR A 206 -14.07 29.93 -21.30
C THR A 206 -14.19 30.96 -20.19
N GLY A 207 -13.08 31.41 -19.61
CA GLY A 207 -13.01 32.26 -18.41
C GLY A 207 -13.51 31.58 -17.13
N ARG A 208 -13.78 30.29 -17.18
CA ARG A 208 -14.32 29.52 -16.03
C ARG A 208 -13.23 28.84 -15.22
N GLU A 209 -13.46 28.77 -13.92
CA GLU A 209 -12.65 27.93 -13.04
C GLU A 209 -12.85 26.45 -13.41
N PHE A 210 -11.76 25.67 -13.32
CA PHE A 210 -11.80 24.22 -13.41
C PHE A 210 -11.00 23.58 -12.29
N VAL A 211 -11.40 22.37 -11.91
CA VAL A 211 -10.64 21.46 -11.04
C VAL A 211 -10.78 20.06 -11.61
N HIS A 212 -9.67 19.53 -12.10
CA HIS A 212 -9.55 18.11 -12.39
C HIS A 212 -9.03 17.41 -11.13
N TYR A 213 -9.74 16.39 -10.69
CA TYR A 213 -9.37 15.57 -9.56
C TYR A 213 -9.48 14.10 -9.94
N GLU A 214 -8.38 13.34 -9.76
CA GLU A 214 -8.42 11.91 -10.02
C GLU A 214 -7.63 11.13 -8.96
N TRP A 215 -8.06 9.89 -8.78
CA TRP A 215 -7.36 8.85 -8.06
C TRP A 215 -6.78 7.88 -9.07
N SER A 216 -5.45 7.78 -9.12
CA SER A 216 -4.81 6.88 -10.05
C SER A 216 -4.82 5.45 -9.52
N ALA A 217 -5.27 4.51 -10.34
CA ALA A 217 -5.19 3.08 -10.05
C ALA A 217 -3.73 2.63 -9.95
N GLY A 218 -3.48 1.55 -9.20
CA GLY A 218 -2.14 0.99 -9.01
C GLY A 218 -2.11 -0.52 -9.10
N GLY A 219 -0.99 -1.12 -8.71
CA GLY A 219 -0.85 -2.57 -8.65
C GLY A 219 -1.35 -3.13 -7.32
N ASN A 220 -2.09 -4.24 -7.34
CA ASN A 220 -2.42 -4.99 -6.13
C ASN A 220 -1.37 -6.08 -5.88
N GLY A 221 -1.25 -6.52 -4.62
CA GLY A 221 -0.27 -7.53 -4.25
C GLY A 221 -0.49 -8.88 -4.93
N GLY A 222 0.59 -9.60 -5.22
CA GLY A 222 0.52 -11.01 -5.58
C GLY A 222 -0.07 -11.83 -4.44
N PHE A 223 -0.69 -12.97 -4.72
CA PHE A 223 -1.30 -13.83 -3.72
C PHE A 223 -1.18 -15.31 -4.11
N LYS A 224 -1.55 -16.21 -3.20
CA LYS A 224 -1.47 -17.66 -3.47
C LYS A 224 -2.27 -18.03 -4.72
N GLY A 225 -1.58 -18.51 -5.74
CA GLY A 225 -2.18 -19.04 -6.97
C GLY A 225 -2.32 -18.04 -8.11
N ALA A 226 -2.08 -16.73 -7.91
CA ALA A 226 -2.13 -15.77 -9.00
C ALA A 226 -1.24 -14.55 -8.79
N ASP A 227 -0.85 -13.92 -9.90
CA ASP A 227 -0.23 -12.60 -9.92
C ASP A 227 -1.23 -11.53 -9.50
N GLY A 228 -0.73 -10.44 -8.93
CA GLY A 228 -1.54 -9.30 -8.54
C GLY A 228 -2.19 -8.61 -9.74
N PRO A 229 -3.44 -8.16 -9.64
CA PRO A 229 -4.09 -7.36 -10.67
C PRO A 229 -3.34 -6.05 -10.92
N SER A 230 -3.13 -5.72 -12.20
CA SER A 230 -2.44 -4.50 -12.65
C SER A 230 -3.41 -3.36 -12.90
N VAL A 231 -3.02 -2.13 -12.58
CA VAL A 231 -3.78 -0.89 -12.86
C VAL A 231 -5.23 -1.01 -12.40
N MET A 232 -5.41 -1.43 -11.17
CA MET A 232 -6.73 -1.69 -10.59
C MET A 232 -6.95 -0.86 -9.32
N ALA A 233 -8.20 -0.59 -9.02
CA ALA A 233 -8.57 0.00 -7.74
C ALA A 233 -8.15 -0.91 -6.57
N ALA A 234 -7.75 -0.32 -5.46
CA ALA A 234 -7.45 -1.09 -4.26
C ALA A 234 -8.71 -1.71 -3.64
N ILE A 235 -8.50 -2.70 -2.79
CA ILE A 235 -9.60 -3.47 -2.14
C ILE A 235 -10.62 -2.61 -1.40
N ASP A 236 -10.26 -1.40 -1.01
CA ASP A 236 -11.09 -0.45 -0.26
C ASP A 236 -11.91 0.51 -1.13
N TRP A 237 -11.75 0.46 -2.46
CA TRP A 237 -12.50 1.32 -3.40
C TRP A 237 -13.74 0.64 -4.00
N GLY A 238 -13.80 -0.68 -3.92
CA GLY A 238 -14.84 -1.49 -4.57
C GLY A 238 -14.69 -1.58 -6.09
N ASP A 239 -15.58 -2.33 -6.71
CA ASP A 239 -15.47 -2.75 -8.12
C ASP A 239 -15.90 -1.68 -9.12
N LEU A 240 -16.55 -0.62 -8.65
CA LEU A 240 -17.18 0.39 -9.52
C LEU A 240 -16.33 1.64 -9.78
N SER A 241 -15.09 1.66 -9.25
CA SER A 241 -14.18 2.78 -9.49
C SER A 241 -13.55 2.67 -10.87
N THR A 242 -13.80 3.65 -11.73
CA THR A 242 -13.23 3.75 -13.07
C THR A 242 -12.54 5.09 -13.27
N ALA A 243 -11.47 5.12 -14.08
CA ALA A 243 -10.88 6.37 -14.50
C ALA A 243 -11.81 7.09 -15.48
N GLN A 244 -11.81 8.43 -15.44
CA GLN A 244 -12.51 9.22 -16.42
C GLN A 244 -11.92 8.97 -17.82
N PRO A 245 -12.75 8.73 -18.86
CA PRO A 245 -12.26 8.62 -20.24
C PRO A 245 -11.48 9.87 -20.66
N SER A 246 -10.39 9.67 -21.41
CA SER A 246 -9.52 10.77 -21.85
C SER A 246 -10.26 11.82 -22.64
N GLU A 247 -11.17 11.39 -23.52
CA GLU A 247 -11.99 12.27 -24.38
C GLU A 247 -12.91 13.17 -23.54
N VAL A 248 -13.51 12.64 -22.48
CA VAL A 248 -14.35 13.41 -21.56
C VAL A 248 -13.50 14.41 -20.77
N LEU A 249 -12.33 14.01 -20.31
CA LEU A 249 -11.40 14.88 -19.61
C LEU A 249 -10.96 16.04 -20.49
N GLU A 250 -10.51 15.75 -21.71
CA GLU A 250 -10.03 16.75 -22.68
C GLU A 250 -11.12 17.70 -23.16
N SER A 251 -12.38 17.23 -23.23
CA SER A 251 -13.52 18.08 -23.59
C SER A 251 -13.90 19.07 -22.48
N ARG A 252 -13.62 18.73 -21.22
CA ARG A 252 -14.00 19.52 -20.04
C ARG A 252 -12.92 20.46 -19.54
N PHE A 253 -11.65 20.07 -19.70
CA PHE A 253 -10.50 20.75 -19.09
C PHE A 253 -9.45 21.15 -20.14
N PRO A 254 -8.61 22.17 -19.88
CA PRO A 254 -7.48 22.51 -20.73
C PRO A 254 -6.31 21.51 -20.58
N LEU A 255 -6.63 20.21 -20.62
CA LEU A 255 -5.70 19.11 -20.42
C LEU A 255 -5.75 18.16 -21.59
N HIS A 256 -4.64 17.51 -21.90
CA HIS A 256 -4.52 16.45 -22.91
C HIS A 256 -3.77 15.25 -22.33
N ILE A 257 -4.34 14.06 -22.50
CA ILE A 257 -3.71 12.81 -22.09
C ILE A 257 -2.87 12.29 -23.25
N GLU A 258 -1.56 12.54 -23.22
CA GLU A 258 -0.67 12.08 -24.28
C GLU A 258 -0.59 10.55 -24.35
N TRP A 259 -0.55 9.90 -23.19
CA TRP A 259 -0.59 8.44 -23.04
C TRP A 259 -0.94 7.99 -21.64
N THR A 260 -1.49 6.80 -21.54
CA THR A 260 -1.66 6.02 -20.31
C THR A 260 -1.19 4.60 -20.58
N ARG A 261 -0.32 4.07 -19.71
CA ARG A 261 0.26 2.72 -19.87
C ARG A 261 0.54 2.07 -18.52
N GLN A 262 0.78 0.78 -18.51
CA GLN A 262 1.32 0.07 -17.37
C GLN A 262 2.80 0.42 -17.21
N GLY A 263 3.28 0.54 -15.98
CA GLY A 263 4.70 0.67 -15.68
C GLY A 263 5.37 -0.70 -15.76
N ILE A 264 6.22 -0.94 -16.74
CA ILE A 264 6.99 -2.17 -16.85
C ILE A 264 7.89 -2.29 -15.60
N ASP A 265 8.03 -3.50 -15.05
CA ASP A 265 8.79 -3.81 -13.82
C ASP A 265 8.23 -3.20 -12.54
N SER A 266 7.10 -2.48 -12.57
CA SER A 266 6.57 -1.84 -11.37
C SER A 266 5.97 -2.81 -10.36
N GLY A 267 5.55 -4.00 -10.75
CA GLY A 267 5.07 -5.04 -9.83
C GLY A 267 6.22 -5.70 -9.08
N GLY A 268 6.09 -5.85 -7.77
CA GLY A 268 7.08 -6.56 -6.94
C GLY A 268 7.30 -7.99 -7.42
N ALA A 269 8.57 -8.37 -7.55
CA ALA A 269 8.92 -9.71 -8.02
C ALA A 269 8.58 -10.77 -6.96
N GLY A 270 8.10 -11.92 -7.41
CA GLY A 270 7.73 -13.03 -6.56
C GLY A 270 7.47 -14.29 -7.38
N TYR A 271 7.22 -15.42 -6.73
CA TYR A 271 6.62 -16.58 -7.40
C TYR A 271 5.32 -16.16 -8.08
N ASN A 272 4.48 -15.40 -7.36
CA ASN A 272 3.40 -14.63 -7.95
C ASN A 272 3.79 -13.13 -7.89
N ARG A 273 3.92 -12.53 -9.07
CA ARG A 273 4.32 -11.13 -9.23
C ARG A 273 3.21 -10.20 -8.70
N GLY A 274 3.59 -9.08 -8.09
CA GLY A 274 2.66 -7.98 -7.84
C GLY A 274 2.11 -7.37 -9.13
N GLY A 275 0.93 -6.79 -9.06
CA GLY A 275 0.32 -6.06 -10.16
C GLY A 275 1.14 -4.82 -10.54
N LEU A 276 1.09 -4.44 -11.80
CA LEU A 276 1.79 -3.25 -12.29
C LEU A 276 1.05 -1.97 -11.92
N GLY A 277 1.78 -0.92 -11.62
CA GLY A 277 1.28 0.44 -11.48
C GLY A 277 0.94 1.07 -12.83
N MET A 278 0.20 2.17 -12.79
CA MET A 278 -0.14 2.99 -13.94
C MET A 278 0.92 4.08 -14.14
N ARG A 279 1.26 4.35 -15.40
CA ARG A 279 1.95 5.58 -15.80
C ARG A 279 1.06 6.40 -16.72
N ARG A 280 1.07 7.72 -16.55
CA ARG A 280 0.27 8.64 -17.35
C ARG A 280 1.02 9.95 -17.58
N SER A 281 0.88 10.52 -18.80
CA SER A 281 1.31 11.87 -19.13
C SER A 281 0.09 12.75 -19.37
N ILE A 282 0.02 13.86 -18.61
CA ILE A 282 -1.04 14.86 -18.71
C ILE A 282 -0.41 16.19 -19.09
N MET A 283 -0.71 16.73 -20.25
CA MET A 283 -0.21 18.02 -20.72
C MET A 283 -1.22 19.13 -20.46
N LEU A 284 -0.77 20.26 -19.92
CA LEU A 284 -1.57 21.50 -19.87
C LEU A 284 -1.56 22.17 -21.25
N THR A 285 -2.70 22.21 -21.91
CA THR A 285 -2.79 22.64 -23.32
C THR A 285 -2.92 24.16 -23.52
N ARG A 286 -3.33 24.88 -22.47
CA ARG A 286 -3.49 26.33 -22.51
C ARG A 286 -3.55 26.96 -21.12
N GLY A 287 -3.00 28.17 -20.99
CA GLY A 287 -3.07 28.96 -19.77
C GLY A 287 -2.14 28.50 -18.66
N ASN A 288 -2.54 28.78 -17.43
CA ASN A 288 -1.81 28.38 -16.22
C ASN A 288 -2.71 27.56 -15.29
N ALA A 289 -2.10 26.65 -14.57
CA ALA A 289 -2.77 25.82 -13.57
C ALA A 289 -1.91 25.66 -12.31
N SER A 290 -2.52 25.15 -11.26
CA SER A 290 -1.85 24.75 -10.02
C SER A 290 -2.00 23.26 -9.85
N TYR A 291 -0.89 22.56 -9.63
CA TYR A 291 -0.88 21.14 -9.33
C TYR A 291 -0.72 20.88 -7.84
N SER A 292 -1.53 20.01 -7.28
CA SER A 292 -1.38 19.51 -5.93
C SER A 292 -1.47 18.00 -5.92
N LEU A 293 -0.62 17.37 -5.12
CA LEU A 293 -0.59 15.93 -4.92
C LEU A 293 -0.58 15.61 -3.43
N LEU A 294 -1.39 14.66 -3.03
CA LEU A 294 -1.23 13.97 -1.77
C LEU A 294 -1.21 12.47 -2.04
N SER A 295 -0.08 11.86 -1.73
CA SER A 295 0.12 10.41 -1.86
C SER A 295 1.05 9.90 -0.78
N ASP A 296 1.11 8.59 -0.67
CA ASP A 296 2.03 7.83 0.16
C ASP A 296 2.71 6.75 -0.70
N GLY A 297 3.75 6.07 -0.22
CA GLY A 297 4.48 5.09 -1.04
C GLY A 297 5.50 5.68 -2.01
N ALA A 298 5.91 6.95 -1.78
CA ALA A 298 6.96 7.61 -2.56
C ALA A 298 8.37 7.32 -2.02
N VAL A 299 8.49 6.95 -0.75
CA VAL A 299 9.74 6.56 -0.08
C VAL A 299 9.71 5.08 0.27
N MET A 300 8.64 4.62 0.91
CA MET A 300 8.44 3.24 1.35
C MET A 300 7.51 2.51 0.37
N PRO A 301 8.02 1.68 -0.57
CA PRO A 301 7.19 0.97 -1.53
C PRO A 301 6.34 -0.12 -0.88
N PRO A 302 5.28 -0.62 -1.56
CA PRO A 302 4.50 -1.78 -1.11
C PRO A 302 5.40 -2.99 -0.86
N PHE A 303 5.23 -3.66 0.29
CA PHE A 303 6.06 -4.80 0.65
C PHE A 303 5.58 -6.10 0.01
N GLY A 304 6.54 -6.99 -0.26
CA GLY A 304 6.27 -8.38 -0.62
C GLY A 304 6.13 -9.26 0.62
N VAL A 305 5.53 -10.44 0.47
CA VAL A 305 5.42 -11.46 1.52
C VAL A 305 6.05 -12.80 1.07
N LEU A 306 6.39 -13.66 2.01
CA LEU A 306 7.04 -14.96 1.77
C LEU A 306 8.29 -14.82 0.88
N THR A 307 9.15 -13.84 1.20
CA THR A 307 10.36 -13.47 0.46
C THR A 307 10.13 -12.76 -0.89
N GLY A 308 8.87 -12.50 -1.28
CA GLY A 308 8.56 -11.63 -2.40
C GLY A 308 9.14 -10.23 -2.22
N GLN A 309 9.42 -9.56 -3.33
CA GLN A 309 10.04 -8.22 -3.32
C GLN A 309 9.00 -7.11 -3.30
N SER A 310 9.45 -5.92 -2.93
CA SER A 310 8.63 -4.71 -2.97
C SER A 310 8.22 -4.34 -4.38
N GLY A 311 7.02 -3.75 -4.55
CA GLY A 311 6.62 -3.10 -5.78
C GLY A 311 7.34 -1.76 -5.97
N ALA A 312 7.18 -1.14 -7.14
CA ALA A 312 7.70 0.19 -7.41
C ALA A 312 6.97 1.24 -6.56
N ARG A 313 7.69 2.31 -6.24
CA ARG A 313 7.14 3.46 -5.50
C ARG A 313 6.27 4.34 -6.39
N VAL A 314 5.50 5.20 -5.74
CA VAL A 314 4.84 6.34 -6.38
C VAL A 314 5.89 7.35 -6.82
N GLU A 315 5.71 7.89 -8.02
CA GLU A 315 6.52 8.98 -8.53
C GLU A 315 5.67 9.99 -9.29
N SER A 316 5.99 11.28 -9.16
CA SER A 316 5.43 12.33 -10.00
C SER A 316 6.44 13.44 -10.23
N PHE A 317 6.43 14.01 -11.42
CA PHE A 317 7.32 15.11 -11.82
C PHE A 317 6.75 15.87 -13.02
N ILE A 318 7.27 17.05 -13.28
CA ILE A 318 6.91 17.84 -14.46
C ILE A 318 8.04 17.75 -15.51
N ILE A 319 7.66 17.65 -16.78
CA ILE A 319 8.55 17.92 -17.91
C ILE A 319 8.18 19.30 -18.45
N ARG A 320 9.11 20.25 -18.39
CA ARG A 320 9.01 21.61 -18.93
C ARG A 320 10.19 21.89 -19.85
N ASP A 321 9.92 22.27 -21.07
CA ASP A 321 10.95 22.54 -22.09
C ASP A 321 11.94 21.37 -22.26
N GLY A 322 11.43 20.14 -22.21
CA GLY A 322 12.22 18.91 -22.29
C GLY A 322 13.03 18.55 -21.04
N LYS A 323 12.95 19.35 -19.98
CA LYS A 323 13.68 19.11 -18.72
C LYS A 323 12.76 18.60 -17.64
N ARG A 324 13.24 17.60 -16.89
CA ARG A 324 12.57 17.08 -15.69
C ARG A 324 12.69 18.09 -14.54
N ILE A 325 11.57 18.34 -13.87
CA ILE A 325 11.47 19.12 -12.65
C ILE A 325 10.86 18.22 -11.57
N ASP A 326 11.64 17.88 -10.57
CA ASP A 326 11.17 17.12 -9.41
C ASP A 326 10.54 18.06 -8.37
N PHE A 327 9.61 17.51 -7.59
CA PHE A 327 8.99 18.25 -6.50
C PHE A 327 9.86 18.22 -5.24
N PRO A 328 9.83 19.28 -4.40
CA PRO A 328 10.66 19.34 -3.20
C PRO A 328 10.43 18.20 -2.22
N THR A 329 9.18 17.74 -2.10
CA THR A 329 8.79 16.64 -1.22
C THR A 329 8.21 15.50 -2.03
N PRO A 330 8.77 14.29 -1.97
CA PRO A 330 8.22 13.13 -2.66
C PRO A 330 6.76 12.86 -2.23
N GLY A 331 5.87 12.70 -3.19
CA GLY A 331 4.48 12.35 -2.93
C GLY A 331 3.58 13.42 -2.30
N LYS A 332 4.12 14.58 -1.92
CA LYS A 332 3.36 15.69 -1.30
C LYS A 332 3.67 17.00 -2.02
N VAL A 333 2.70 17.53 -2.75
CA VAL A 333 2.85 18.76 -3.54
C VAL A 333 1.69 19.69 -3.25
N GLY A 334 2.00 20.92 -2.86
CA GLY A 334 1.01 21.96 -2.58
C GLY A 334 1.11 23.12 -3.57
N GLY A 335 0.17 23.20 -4.53
CA GLY A 335 0.04 24.40 -5.36
C GLY A 335 1.19 24.67 -6.33
N PHE A 336 1.86 23.63 -6.86
CA PHE A 336 2.95 23.83 -7.83
C PHE A 336 2.45 24.48 -9.12
N PRO A 337 3.08 25.59 -9.58
CA PRO A 337 2.62 26.33 -10.76
C PRO A 337 2.95 25.57 -12.06
N MET A 338 1.91 25.22 -12.81
CA MET A 338 1.99 24.68 -14.17
C MET A 338 1.75 25.76 -15.20
N LYS A 339 2.45 25.68 -16.32
CA LYS A 339 2.34 26.54 -17.50
C LYS A 339 1.89 25.73 -18.71
N GLU A 340 1.33 26.41 -19.71
CA GLU A 340 1.04 25.82 -21.02
C GLU A 340 2.26 25.05 -21.56
N GLY A 341 2.01 23.83 -22.04
CA GLY A 341 3.04 22.90 -22.53
C GLY A 341 3.71 22.02 -21.48
N ASP A 342 3.50 22.28 -20.19
CA ASP A 342 4.00 21.40 -19.13
C ASP A 342 3.33 20.04 -19.21
N ARG A 343 4.13 18.99 -19.05
CA ARG A 343 3.68 17.60 -18.95
C ARG A 343 3.85 17.10 -17.53
N LEU A 344 2.76 16.77 -16.88
CA LEU A 344 2.76 16.08 -15.60
C LEU A 344 2.89 14.58 -15.86
N ILE A 345 3.96 13.98 -15.37
CA ILE A 345 4.16 12.53 -15.40
C ILE A 345 3.75 11.96 -14.06
N LEU A 346 2.83 11.01 -14.08
CA LEU A 346 2.34 10.27 -12.92
C LEU A 346 2.74 8.81 -13.05
N GLN A 347 3.23 8.24 -11.96
CA GLN A 347 3.45 6.81 -11.80
C GLN A 347 2.86 6.37 -10.46
N SER A 348 1.87 5.50 -10.47
CA SER A 348 1.36 4.87 -9.27
C SER A 348 2.24 3.69 -8.85
N ALA A 349 2.18 3.31 -7.58
CA ALA A 349 2.93 2.17 -7.08
C ALA A 349 2.45 0.85 -7.70
N GLY A 350 3.36 -0.09 -7.87
CA GLY A 350 3.04 -1.50 -8.10
C GLY A 350 2.60 -2.18 -6.80
N GLY A 351 2.04 -3.39 -6.88
CA GLY A 351 1.79 -4.23 -5.70
C GLY A 351 3.03 -5.02 -5.28
N GLY A 352 3.07 -5.48 -4.04
CA GLY A 352 4.14 -6.36 -3.56
C GLY A 352 4.10 -7.76 -4.20
N GLY A 353 5.26 -8.43 -4.31
CA GLY A 353 5.38 -9.80 -4.77
C GLY A 353 5.02 -10.83 -3.68
N TYR A 354 4.59 -12.01 -4.08
CA TYR A 354 4.25 -13.11 -3.19
C TYR A 354 5.14 -14.33 -3.49
N GLY A 355 5.87 -14.82 -2.48
CA GLY A 355 6.81 -15.92 -2.65
C GLY A 355 8.11 -15.52 -3.35
N ASP A 356 9.09 -16.39 -3.32
CA ASP A 356 10.44 -16.12 -3.83
C ASP A 356 10.46 -15.98 -5.36
N PRO A 357 10.95 -14.87 -5.93
CA PRO A 357 11.05 -14.68 -7.38
C PRO A 357 11.94 -15.71 -8.07
N LEU A 358 12.98 -16.24 -7.38
CA LEU A 358 13.87 -17.27 -7.96
C LEU A 358 13.18 -18.62 -8.12
N THR A 359 11.96 -18.78 -7.59
CA THR A 359 11.17 -20.01 -7.78
C THR A 359 10.06 -19.87 -8.82
N ARG A 360 9.89 -18.67 -9.44
CA ARG A 360 8.89 -18.45 -10.49
C ARG A 360 9.16 -19.34 -11.69
N GLU A 361 8.12 -19.98 -12.20
CA GLU A 361 8.18 -20.91 -13.32
C GLU A 361 8.63 -20.22 -14.63
N PHE A 362 9.52 -20.86 -15.39
CA PHE A 362 10.10 -20.25 -16.59
C PHE A 362 9.07 -19.89 -17.67
N HIS A 363 8.01 -20.69 -17.81
CA HIS A 363 6.95 -20.37 -18.76
C HIS A 363 6.24 -19.05 -18.44
N ARG A 364 5.98 -18.78 -17.14
CA ARG A 364 5.35 -17.53 -16.68
C ARG A 364 6.28 -16.33 -16.90
N ILE A 365 7.59 -16.50 -16.73
CA ILE A 365 8.56 -15.44 -17.05
C ILE A 365 8.57 -15.16 -18.55
N THR A 366 8.52 -16.21 -19.38
CA THR A 366 8.42 -16.06 -20.84
C THR A 366 7.14 -15.32 -21.25
N GLU A 367 6.02 -15.61 -20.61
CA GLU A 367 4.75 -14.92 -20.85
C GLU A 367 4.82 -13.45 -20.42
N ASP A 368 5.38 -13.15 -19.23
CA ASP A 368 5.58 -11.79 -18.75
C ASP A 368 6.47 -10.97 -19.70
N LEU A 369 7.58 -11.55 -20.20
CA LEU A 369 8.45 -10.91 -21.18
C LEU A 369 7.71 -10.62 -22.51
N ARG A 370 6.97 -11.60 -23.00
CA ARG A 370 6.19 -11.46 -24.26
C ARG A 370 5.11 -10.39 -24.14
N ALA A 371 4.47 -10.32 -22.97
CA ALA A 371 3.43 -9.34 -22.69
C ALA A 371 3.98 -7.95 -22.31
N GLY A 372 5.31 -7.80 -22.18
CA GLY A 372 5.93 -6.54 -21.77
C GLY A 372 5.61 -6.13 -20.33
N LEU A 373 5.39 -7.10 -19.44
CA LEU A 373 5.11 -6.85 -18.02
C LEU A 373 6.40 -6.73 -17.21
N ILE A 374 7.45 -7.41 -17.65
CA ILE A 374 8.81 -7.30 -17.11
C ILE A 374 9.81 -7.07 -18.24
N SER A 375 10.93 -6.41 -17.92
CA SER A 375 12.06 -6.24 -18.83
C SER A 375 12.97 -7.47 -18.86
N MET A 376 13.80 -7.56 -19.91
CA MET A 376 14.86 -8.56 -19.99
C MET A 376 15.84 -8.43 -18.79
N GLN A 377 16.12 -7.21 -18.39
CA GLN A 377 16.96 -6.93 -17.23
C GLN A 377 16.36 -7.52 -15.94
N ALA A 378 15.08 -7.26 -15.67
CA ALA A 378 14.42 -7.83 -14.50
C ALA A 378 14.37 -9.37 -14.56
N ALA A 379 14.15 -9.95 -15.74
CA ALA A 379 14.19 -11.41 -15.90
C ALA A 379 15.54 -12.01 -15.52
N THR A 380 16.66 -11.39 -15.91
CA THR A 380 18.01 -11.88 -15.63
C THR A 380 18.44 -11.55 -14.18
N GLU A 381 18.29 -10.32 -13.73
CA GLU A 381 18.83 -9.86 -12.43
C GLU A 381 17.97 -10.28 -11.25
N ILE A 382 16.64 -10.31 -11.41
CA ILE A 382 15.71 -10.55 -10.31
C ILE A 382 15.16 -11.98 -10.31
N TYR A 383 14.74 -12.47 -11.49
CA TYR A 383 14.21 -13.83 -11.60
C TYR A 383 15.29 -14.88 -11.90
N GLY A 384 16.54 -14.44 -12.08
CA GLY A 384 17.70 -15.30 -12.20
C GLY A 384 17.68 -16.19 -13.45
N VAL A 385 17.10 -15.71 -14.58
CA VAL A 385 17.15 -16.47 -15.82
C VAL A 385 18.41 -16.15 -16.61
N VAL A 386 18.94 -17.16 -17.29
CA VAL A 386 20.01 -17.04 -18.28
C VAL A 386 19.36 -17.11 -19.65
N LEU A 387 19.69 -16.15 -20.53
CA LEU A 387 19.14 -16.07 -21.87
C LEU A 387 20.15 -16.61 -22.90
N LYS A 388 19.64 -17.30 -23.90
CA LYS A 388 20.39 -17.69 -25.09
C LYS A 388 20.50 -16.53 -26.10
N ASP A 389 21.30 -16.67 -27.13
CA ASP A 389 21.49 -15.65 -28.17
C ASP A 389 20.20 -15.25 -28.89
N ASP A 390 19.21 -16.14 -28.93
CA ASP A 390 17.88 -15.89 -29.50
C ASP A 390 16.87 -15.28 -28.50
N ASN A 391 17.33 -14.86 -27.31
CA ASN A 391 16.54 -14.36 -26.20
C ASN A 391 15.57 -15.38 -25.58
N THR A 392 15.69 -16.66 -25.87
CA THR A 392 14.96 -17.70 -25.14
C THR A 392 15.66 -18.06 -23.83
N ILE A 393 14.89 -18.58 -22.85
CA ILE A 393 15.44 -18.96 -21.55
C ILE A 393 16.22 -20.28 -21.68
N ASP A 394 17.47 -20.29 -21.25
CA ASP A 394 18.23 -21.48 -20.97
C ASP A 394 17.87 -22.02 -19.58
N GLN A 395 17.04 -23.06 -19.54
CA GLN A 395 16.50 -23.56 -18.26
C GLN A 395 17.59 -24.16 -17.36
N ASP A 396 18.51 -24.96 -17.91
CA ASP A 396 19.54 -25.63 -17.12
C ASP A 396 20.54 -24.62 -16.54
N ALA A 397 21.02 -23.69 -17.35
CA ALA A 397 21.89 -22.61 -16.89
C ALA A 397 21.17 -21.69 -15.88
N SER A 398 19.87 -21.47 -16.05
CA SER A 398 19.07 -20.65 -15.13
C SER A 398 18.89 -21.35 -13.77
N ILE A 399 18.68 -22.65 -13.73
CA ILE A 399 18.58 -23.41 -12.47
C ILE A 399 19.89 -23.27 -11.69
N GLU A 400 21.03 -23.52 -12.33
CA GLU A 400 22.35 -23.39 -11.68
C GLU A 400 22.60 -21.95 -11.20
N HIS A 401 22.23 -20.97 -12.00
CA HIS A 401 22.37 -19.56 -11.64
C HIS A 401 21.51 -19.18 -10.45
N ARG A 402 20.24 -19.61 -10.40
CA ARG A 402 19.33 -19.40 -9.26
C ARG A 402 19.86 -20.00 -7.97
N GLU A 403 20.44 -21.20 -8.02
CA GLU A 403 21.06 -21.81 -6.84
C GLU A 403 22.24 -20.98 -6.31
N LYS A 404 23.05 -20.42 -7.19
CA LYS A 404 24.15 -19.51 -6.81
C LYS A 404 23.61 -18.24 -6.15
N LEU A 405 22.55 -17.63 -6.73
CA LEU A 405 21.91 -16.45 -6.17
C LEU A 405 21.29 -16.73 -4.80
N LEU A 406 20.64 -17.88 -4.61
CA LEU A 406 20.04 -18.27 -3.32
C LEU A 406 21.12 -18.40 -2.22
N LYS A 407 22.25 -19.03 -2.55
CA LYS A 407 23.38 -19.22 -1.61
C LYS A 407 24.13 -17.91 -1.31
N ALA A 408 24.08 -16.95 -2.22
CA ALA A 408 24.75 -15.65 -2.06
C ALA A 408 23.94 -14.60 -1.28
N ARG A 409 22.70 -14.92 -0.86
CA ARG A 409 21.86 -13.98 -0.10
C ARG A 409 22.52 -13.64 1.23
N PRO A 410 22.65 -12.36 1.56
CA PRO A 410 23.21 -11.95 2.84
C PRO A 410 22.34 -12.41 4.01
N THR A 411 22.99 -12.99 5.00
CA THR A 411 22.38 -13.37 6.28
C THR A 411 23.15 -12.75 7.42
N MET A 412 22.47 -12.57 8.55
CA MET A 412 23.04 -12.13 9.82
C MET A 412 22.42 -12.94 10.95
N GLN A 413 23.16 -13.10 12.05
CA GLN A 413 22.66 -13.75 13.24
C GLN A 413 21.85 -12.77 14.08
N ALA A 414 20.59 -13.09 14.37
CA ALA A 414 19.75 -12.30 15.24
C ALA A 414 20.24 -12.40 16.68
N VAL A 415 20.40 -11.27 17.35
CA VAL A 415 20.76 -11.22 18.78
C VAL A 415 19.77 -10.33 19.52
N ILE A 416 19.34 -10.76 20.72
CA ILE A 416 18.46 -9.96 21.56
C ILE A 416 19.21 -8.74 22.05
N THR A 417 18.56 -7.60 22.02
CA THR A 417 19.10 -6.35 22.56
C THR A 417 18.11 -5.67 23.51
N ASP A 418 18.64 -5.11 24.58
CA ASP A 418 17.93 -4.20 25.49
C ASP A 418 17.95 -2.76 24.97
N PHE A 419 18.64 -2.49 23.86
CA PHE A 419 18.63 -1.17 23.24
C PHE A 419 17.25 -0.81 22.73
N TYR A 420 16.91 0.44 22.90
CA TYR A 420 15.70 0.98 22.33
C TYR A 420 15.84 1.03 20.80
N CYS A 421 15.13 0.12 20.12
CA CYS A 421 15.17 -0.01 18.66
C CYS A 421 14.37 1.06 17.91
N TYR A 422 14.08 2.20 18.54
CA TYR A 422 13.40 3.31 17.91
C TYR A 422 14.13 4.63 18.18
N LYS A 423 14.19 5.46 17.14
CA LYS A 423 14.69 6.83 17.22
C LYS A 423 13.52 7.80 17.09
N THR A 424 13.42 8.76 18.02
CA THR A 424 12.41 9.84 17.93
C THR A 424 12.71 10.72 16.72
N VAL A 425 11.68 10.99 15.92
CA VAL A 425 11.73 11.84 14.74
C VAL A 425 10.48 12.71 14.74
N GLY A 426 10.63 14.02 14.95
CA GLY A 426 9.50 14.96 15.01
C GLY A 426 8.37 14.51 15.95
N TYR A 427 7.18 14.28 15.39
CA TYR A 427 5.99 13.81 16.14
C TYR A 427 5.96 12.30 16.39
N SER A 428 6.96 11.55 15.93
CA SER A 428 6.91 10.11 15.89
C SER A 428 8.24 9.47 16.26
N ARG A 429 8.37 8.22 15.94
CA ARG A 429 9.60 7.43 16.06
C ARG A 429 9.72 6.51 14.86
N LYS A 430 10.95 6.23 14.42
CA LYS A 430 11.27 5.24 13.40
C LYS A 430 12.07 4.10 14.00
N ARG A 431 11.82 2.86 13.54
CA ARG A 431 12.64 1.72 13.94
C ARG A 431 14.04 1.87 13.38
N ILE A 432 15.02 1.68 14.22
CA ILE A 432 16.42 1.64 13.83
C ILE A 432 16.97 0.23 13.98
N CYS A 433 17.93 -0.10 13.14
CA CYS A 433 18.71 -1.32 13.21
C CYS A 433 20.19 -0.94 13.26
N ARG A 434 20.88 -1.28 14.38
CA ARG A 434 22.30 -1.03 14.50
C ARG A 434 23.08 -2.10 13.77
N VAL A 435 23.97 -1.67 12.89
CA VAL A 435 24.71 -2.55 11.99
C VAL A 435 26.19 -2.18 12.04
N ASN A 436 27.06 -3.20 12.13
CA ASN A 436 28.50 -2.98 12.00
C ASN A 436 28.81 -2.34 10.63
N PRO A 437 29.69 -1.31 10.56
CA PRO A 437 30.05 -0.66 9.30
C PRO A 437 30.53 -1.62 8.21
N THR A 438 31.22 -2.71 8.59
CA THR A 438 31.67 -3.75 7.65
C THR A 438 30.51 -4.46 6.97
N ASP A 439 29.44 -4.78 7.74
CA ASP A 439 28.26 -5.44 7.20
C ASP A 439 27.44 -4.47 6.33
N ALA A 440 27.27 -3.22 6.76
CA ALA A 440 26.60 -2.20 5.97
C ALA A 440 27.29 -2.01 4.61
N GLN A 441 28.63 -1.97 4.58
CA GLN A 441 29.40 -1.91 3.34
C GLN A 441 29.19 -3.17 2.48
N ARG A 442 29.14 -4.37 3.09
CA ARG A 442 28.85 -5.63 2.38
C ARG A 442 27.50 -5.62 1.68
N PHE A 443 26.50 -4.94 2.26
CA PHE A 443 25.17 -4.78 1.67
C PHE A 443 25.07 -3.59 0.72
N GLY A 444 26.13 -2.78 0.58
CA GLY A 444 26.10 -1.53 -0.19
C GLY A 444 25.21 -0.45 0.42
N GLN A 445 25.02 -0.46 1.75
CA GLN A 445 24.14 0.42 2.50
C GLN A 445 24.95 1.37 3.39
N LYS A 446 24.32 2.49 3.73
CA LYS A 446 24.87 3.53 4.61
C LYS A 446 23.90 3.88 5.74
N SER A 447 24.32 4.73 6.66
CA SER A 447 23.45 5.26 7.72
C SER A 447 22.20 5.92 7.11
N ASP A 448 21.06 5.73 7.76
CA ASP A 448 19.71 6.19 7.36
C ASP A 448 19.12 5.51 6.10
N ASP A 449 19.81 4.57 5.47
CA ASP A 449 19.17 3.70 4.47
C ASP A 449 18.18 2.75 5.16
N CYS A 450 17.07 2.45 4.49
CA CYS A 450 16.10 1.46 4.97
C CYS A 450 16.42 0.08 4.42
N ILE A 451 16.38 -0.94 5.29
CA ILE A 451 16.54 -2.34 4.92
C ILE A 451 15.30 -3.16 5.23
N GLU A 452 15.17 -4.29 4.56
CA GLU A 452 14.22 -5.34 4.88
C GLU A 452 14.94 -6.54 5.51
N ILE A 453 14.44 -6.96 6.67
CA ILE A 453 14.88 -8.14 7.40
C ILE A 453 13.80 -9.19 7.27
N LEU A 454 14.16 -10.42 6.93
CA LEU A 454 13.24 -11.52 6.66
C LEU A 454 13.61 -12.73 7.52
N GLY A 455 12.64 -13.22 8.26
CA GLY A 455 12.73 -14.44 9.04
C GLY A 455 11.85 -15.57 8.48
N THR A 456 11.44 -16.47 9.36
CA THR A 456 10.64 -17.66 9.00
C THR A 456 9.20 -17.33 8.61
N THR A 457 8.61 -16.27 9.16
CA THR A 457 7.25 -15.79 8.77
C THR A 457 7.18 -15.34 7.32
N GLY A 458 8.32 -14.93 6.74
CA GLY A 458 8.37 -14.32 5.41
C GLY A 458 7.77 -12.91 5.32
N THR A 459 7.33 -12.35 6.46
CA THR A 459 6.89 -10.94 6.58
C THR A 459 8.11 -10.05 6.75
N PRO A 460 8.31 -8.98 5.97
CA PRO A 460 9.47 -8.12 6.11
C PRO A 460 9.34 -7.21 7.34
N LEU A 461 10.39 -7.16 8.16
CA LEU A 461 10.60 -6.08 9.12
C LEU A 461 11.43 -4.99 8.45
N ARG A 462 10.97 -3.75 8.45
CA ARG A 462 11.68 -2.60 7.90
C ARG A 462 12.31 -1.77 9.00
N ALA A 463 13.59 -1.45 8.84
CA ALA A 463 14.34 -0.63 9.79
C ALA A 463 15.35 0.26 9.07
N TRP A 464 15.65 1.42 9.67
CA TRP A 464 16.69 2.33 9.20
C TRP A 464 18.03 1.99 9.86
N ILE A 465 19.07 1.92 9.06
CA ILE A 465 20.42 1.60 9.53
C ILE A 465 20.97 2.75 10.39
N GLU A 466 21.51 2.39 11.54
CA GLU A 466 22.41 3.20 12.35
C GLU A 466 23.75 2.45 12.45
N LEU A 467 24.84 3.06 11.96
CA LEU A 467 26.15 2.41 12.01
C LEU A 467 26.68 2.41 13.44
N ASP A 468 27.11 1.24 13.93
CA ASP A 468 27.61 1.08 15.29
C ASP A 468 28.77 0.06 15.32
N GLU A 469 29.99 0.54 15.60
CA GLU A 469 31.21 -0.28 15.68
C GLU A 469 31.19 -1.23 16.87
N SER A 470 30.33 -1.01 17.87
CA SER A 470 30.20 -1.88 19.04
C SER A 470 29.39 -3.15 18.74
N VAL A 471 28.67 -3.20 17.64
CA VAL A 471 27.98 -4.40 17.16
C VAL A 471 29.02 -5.33 16.52
N GLU A 472 29.05 -6.60 16.92
CA GLU A 472 29.91 -7.58 16.30
C GLU A 472 29.50 -7.84 14.84
N ALA A 473 30.50 -7.92 13.94
CA ALA A 473 30.22 -8.19 12.53
C ALA A 473 29.48 -9.52 12.33
N GLY A 474 28.46 -9.52 11.51
CA GLY A 474 27.58 -10.67 11.29
C GLY A 474 26.40 -10.77 12.27
N GLN A 475 26.33 -9.94 13.32
CA GLN A 475 25.22 -9.90 14.27
C GLN A 475 24.24 -8.76 13.95
N LEU A 476 22.96 -9.02 14.20
CA LEU A 476 21.86 -8.07 14.02
C LEU A 476 21.06 -7.91 15.32
N PRO A 477 21.30 -6.85 16.10
CA PRO A 477 20.56 -6.57 17.32
C PRO A 477 19.08 -6.24 17.02
N LEU A 478 18.16 -6.99 17.62
CA LEU A 478 16.73 -6.85 17.48
C LEU A 478 16.03 -6.88 18.85
N ASP A 479 14.97 -6.13 19.00
CA ASP A 479 14.06 -6.24 20.15
C ASP A 479 13.12 -7.45 20.01
N THR A 480 12.44 -7.79 21.09
CA THR A 480 11.48 -8.92 21.11
C THR A 480 10.32 -8.74 20.11
N LEU A 481 9.91 -7.50 19.82
CA LEU A 481 8.89 -7.23 18.80
C LEU A 481 9.41 -7.52 17.41
N GLY A 482 10.64 -7.10 17.09
CA GLY A 482 11.29 -7.39 15.82
C GLY A 482 11.48 -8.88 15.58
N LEU A 483 11.97 -9.60 16.59
CA LEU A 483 12.09 -11.06 16.55
C LEU A 483 10.73 -11.72 16.32
N GLY A 484 9.68 -11.27 17.02
CA GLY A 484 8.32 -11.77 16.83
C GLY A 484 7.79 -11.60 15.40
N VAL A 485 8.01 -10.43 14.77
CA VAL A 485 7.64 -10.21 13.36
C VAL A 485 8.35 -11.21 12.44
N LEU A 486 9.60 -11.49 12.71
CA LEU A 486 10.42 -12.40 11.89
C LEU A 486 10.12 -13.89 12.16
N GLY A 487 9.47 -14.22 13.28
CA GLY A 487 9.35 -15.59 13.76
C GLY A 487 10.73 -16.20 14.03
N ALA A 488 11.63 -15.39 14.60
CA ALA A 488 13.01 -15.76 14.90
C ALA A 488 13.27 -15.70 16.41
N GLU A 489 14.22 -16.53 16.85
CA GLU A 489 14.76 -16.54 18.21
C GLU A 489 16.20 -16.01 18.22
N GLU A 490 16.75 -15.77 19.40
CA GLU A 490 18.16 -15.41 19.56
C GLU A 490 19.06 -16.50 18.99
N GLY A 491 20.00 -16.10 18.14
CA GLY A 491 20.94 -17.01 17.48
C GLY A 491 20.48 -17.49 16.10
N ASP A 492 19.21 -17.25 15.73
CA ASP A 492 18.71 -17.60 14.41
C ASP A 492 19.34 -16.76 13.29
N GLU A 493 19.46 -17.36 12.13
CA GLU A 493 19.92 -16.69 10.92
C GLU A 493 18.75 -15.98 10.22
N VAL A 494 18.85 -14.67 10.04
CA VAL A 494 17.87 -13.85 9.33
C VAL A 494 18.48 -13.31 8.05
N LYS A 495 17.67 -13.21 6.99
CA LYS A 495 18.09 -12.64 5.71
C LYS A 495 17.97 -11.12 5.78
N VAL A 496 18.98 -10.43 5.25
CA VAL A 496 18.99 -8.97 5.17
C VAL A 496 19.13 -8.56 3.72
N ARG A 497 18.29 -7.62 3.28
CA ARG A 497 18.38 -7.07 1.92
C ARG A 497 18.15 -5.56 1.93
N PRO A 498 18.76 -4.83 0.99
CA PRO A 498 18.37 -3.45 0.73
C PRO A 498 16.86 -3.35 0.45
N LEU A 499 16.26 -2.20 0.75
CA LEU A 499 14.92 -1.91 0.28
C LEU A 499 14.97 -1.72 -1.24
N LEU A 500 14.69 -2.81 -1.96
CA LEU A 500 14.72 -2.82 -3.42
C LEU A 500 13.53 -2.02 -3.96
N ILE A 501 13.84 -0.98 -4.73
CA ILE A 501 12.84 -0.15 -5.41
C ILE A 501 13.00 -0.41 -6.91
N PRO A 502 12.02 -1.09 -7.54
CA PRO A 502 12.09 -1.35 -8.98
C PRO A 502 12.20 -0.05 -9.78
N VAL A 503 13.08 -0.06 -10.77
CA VAL A 503 13.18 1.01 -11.76
C VAL A 503 12.13 0.75 -12.83
N VAL A 504 11.18 1.68 -12.99
CA VAL A 504 10.08 1.55 -13.96
C VAL A 504 10.49 2.17 -15.29
N THR A 505 10.43 1.40 -16.33
CA THR A 505 10.78 1.81 -17.70
C THR A 505 9.56 2.14 -18.58
#